data_0ec9984a2749c21da52fd944656976fe
#
_entry.id   0ec9984a2749c21da52fd944656976fe
#
_cell.length_a   1.000
_cell.length_b   1.000
_cell.length_c   1.000
_cell.angle_alpha   90.00
_cell.angle_beta   90.00
_cell.angle_gamma   90.00
#
_symmetry.space_group_name_H-M   'P 1'
#
loop_
_entity.id
_entity.type
_entity.pdbx_description
1 polymer ?
#
loop_
_entity_poly.entity_id
_entity_poly.type
_entity_poly.pdbx_seq_one_letter_code
_entity_poly.pdbx_strand_id
1 'polypeptide(L)'
;VLYMVSEVLFALTNQLWVFNISRIVGGLSAAMVVPTAMALASDITTKRQRAKVIGWLSAAFSGGLILGPGIGGVLAGISYKTPFWVAGALGLLSAIVLVILLPADRQIDPDREAITATTTTTNHPMTRAFWTVPIIILFTMILVSSFGLQGFEGIYSIYVNEVFHFSLSNIALVLTLNGLISLFLQVALFDTFVQRWGERRVIRVCFAAAALCTIWITQAHSKVAVMVATLVIFSAFDLLRPAITTLLTKASEANQGLINGLNMSLTSVGNIVGPIMSGMLLDMNYHYPYLVVAGFLIVSYLMAFMLRLPNQVHSHQQV
;
A
#
# COMPACT_ATOMS: atom_id res chain seq x y z
N VAL A 1 1.96 18.01 12.81
CA VAL A 1 0.88 18.73 13.53
C VAL A 1 -0.49 18.42 12.93
N LEU A 2 -0.72 18.62 11.62
CA LEU A 2 -2.03 18.35 10.97
C LEU A 2 -2.51 16.91 11.21
N TYR A 3 -1.61 15.92 11.12
CA TYR A 3 -1.94 14.52 11.41
C TYR A 3 -2.39 14.34 12.87
N MET A 4 -1.67 14.91 13.84
CA MET A 4 -2.07 14.88 15.24
C MET A 4 -3.48 15.48 15.43
N VAL A 5 -3.74 16.65 14.83
CA VAL A 5 -5.06 17.31 14.92
C VAL A 5 -6.16 16.40 14.36
N SER A 6 -5.90 15.73 13.22
CA SER A 6 -6.81 14.77 12.63
C SER A 6 -7.15 13.63 13.59
N GLU A 7 -6.16 12.97 14.17
CA GLU A 7 -6.38 11.82 15.05
C GLU A 7 -7.06 12.21 16.36
N VAL A 8 -6.71 13.37 16.93
CA VAL A 8 -7.36 13.92 18.14
C VAL A 8 -8.83 14.28 17.86
N LEU A 9 -9.13 14.92 16.73
CA LEU A 9 -10.50 15.22 16.33
C LEU A 9 -11.32 13.93 16.19
N PHE A 10 -10.75 12.89 15.61
CA PHE A 10 -11.42 11.59 15.47
C PHE A 10 -11.68 10.95 16.83
N ALA A 11 -10.72 11.01 17.77
CA ALA A 11 -10.86 10.43 19.10
C ALA A 11 -11.87 11.15 20.01
N LEU A 12 -11.99 12.48 19.86
CA LEU A 12 -12.84 13.32 20.73
C LEU A 12 -14.32 13.25 20.38
N THR A 13 -14.68 12.98 19.13
CA THR A 13 -16.05 13.11 18.66
C THR A 13 -16.70 11.75 18.37
N ASN A 14 -18.04 11.75 18.31
CA ASN A 14 -18.86 10.66 17.78
C ASN A 14 -19.75 11.17 16.62
N GLN A 15 -19.50 12.37 16.11
CA GLN A 15 -20.30 12.97 15.03
C GLN A 15 -19.69 12.63 13.68
N LEU A 16 -20.49 12.07 12.78
CA LEU A 16 -20.06 11.58 11.47
C LEU A 16 -19.38 12.66 10.60
N TRP A 17 -19.91 13.88 10.60
CA TRP A 17 -19.34 14.97 9.80
C TRP A 17 -17.93 15.39 10.31
N VAL A 18 -17.68 15.33 11.63
CA VAL A 18 -16.35 15.59 12.18
C VAL A 18 -15.38 14.48 11.85
N PHE A 19 -15.84 13.21 11.80
CA PHE A 19 -15.04 12.11 11.31
C PHE A 19 -14.59 12.33 9.85
N ASN A 20 -15.49 12.79 8.99
CA ASN A 20 -15.15 13.09 7.59
C ASN A 20 -14.12 14.22 7.50
N ILE A 21 -14.29 15.31 8.26
CA ILE A 21 -13.31 16.41 8.29
C ILE A 21 -11.96 15.89 8.79
N SER A 22 -11.95 15.12 9.86
CA SER A 22 -10.73 14.50 10.40
C SER A 22 -10.01 13.70 9.32
N ARG A 23 -10.70 12.86 8.56
CA ARG A 23 -10.09 12.08 7.45
C ARG A 23 -9.56 12.95 6.32
N ILE A 24 -10.24 14.06 5.98
CA ILE A 24 -9.73 15.02 4.99
C ILE A 24 -8.43 15.65 5.50
N VAL A 25 -8.39 16.14 6.73
CA VAL A 25 -7.19 16.74 7.32
C VAL A 25 -6.05 15.73 7.41
N GLY A 26 -6.34 14.49 7.82
CA GLY A 26 -5.36 13.41 7.87
C GLY A 26 -4.81 13.04 6.50
N GLY A 27 -5.67 12.97 5.49
CA GLY A 27 -5.29 12.71 4.10
C GLY A 27 -4.41 13.82 3.51
N LEU A 28 -4.75 15.07 3.74
CA LEU A 28 -3.92 16.22 3.35
C LEU A 28 -2.54 16.16 4.02
N SER A 29 -2.48 15.83 5.30
CA SER A 29 -1.22 15.65 6.02
C SER A 29 -0.37 14.55 5.40
N ALA A 30 -0.95 13.38 5.14
CA ALA A 30 -0.25 12.25 4.54
C ALA A 30 0.28 12.57 3.13
N ALA A 31 -0.51 13.27 2.32
CA ALA A 31 -0.13 13.69 0.98
C ALA A 31 1.07 14.66 0.97
N MET A 32 1.25 15.45 2.03
CA MET A 32 2.36 16.38 2.16
C MET A 32 3.62 15.74 2.77
N VAL A 33 3.47 14.85 3.76
CA VAL A 33 4.59 14.33 4.56
C VAL A 33 5.53 13.46 3.73
N VAL A 34 5.02 12.53 2.94
CA VAL A 34 5.87 11.58 2.20
C VAL A 34 6.75 12.27 1.17
N PRO A 35 6.23 13.11 0.23
CA PRO A 35 7.07 13.76 -0.77
C PRO A 35 8.03 14.77 -0.13
N THR A 36 7.61 15.50 0.89
CA THR A 36 8.49 16.47 1.57
C THR A 36 9.62 15.77 2.35
N ALA A 37 9.35 14.65 3.01
CA ALA A 37 10.38 13.85 3.67
C ALA A 37 11.41 13.28 2.68
N MET A 38 10.95 12.81 1.53
CA MET A 38 11.83 12.31 0.46
C MET A 38 12.68 13.45 -0.15
N ALA A 39 12.08 14.62 -0.39
CA ALA A 39 12.79 15.80 -0.89
C ALA A 39 13.86 16.24 0.12
N LEU A 40 13.48 16.43 1.38
CA LEU A 40 14.40 16.81 2.45
C LEU A 40 15.56 15.83 2.58
N ALA A 41 15.29 14.52 2.57
CA ALA A 41 16.30 13.49 2.61
C ALA A 41 17.29 13.60 1.43
N SER A 42 16.79 13.99 0.25
CA SER A 42 17.62 14.23 -0.93
C SER A 42 18.51 15.45 -0.77
N ASP A 43 18.02 16.50 -0.11
CA ASP A 43 18.69 17.78 0.04
C ASP A 43 19.81 17.75 1.09
N ILE A 44 19.57 17.06 2.22
CA ILE A 44 20.53 16.99 3.33
C ILE A 44 21.57 15.87 3.19
N THR A 45 21.45 14.99 2.17
CA THR A 45 22.35 13.84 1.99
C THR A 45 23.24 13.95 0.76
N THR A 46 24.48 13.48 0.89
CA THR A 46 25.39 13.34 -0.25
C THR A 46 24.87 12.26 -1.23
N LYS A 47 25.26 12.36 -2.52
CA LYS A 47 24.85 11.38 -3.55
C LYS A 47 25.11 9.93 -3.13
N ARG A 48 26.19 9.66 -2.39
CA ARG A 48 26.55 8.32 -1.92
C ARG A 48 25.63 7.81 -0.79
N GLN A 49 25.16 8.70 0.06
CA GLN A 49 24.32 8.36 1.22
C GLN A 49 22.82 8.39 0.90
N ARG A 50 22.42 9.13 -0.15
CA ARG A 50 21.03 9.37 -0.53
C ARG A 50 20.23 8.07 -0.70
N ALA A 51 20.77 7.09 -1.45
CA ALA A 51 20.10 5.82 -1.67
C ALA A 51 19.83 5.05 -0.35
N LYS A 52 20.78 5.10 0.60
CA LYS A 52 20.63 4.47 1.91
C LYS A 52 19.57 5.14 2.76
N VAL A 53 19.53 6.48 2.79
CA VAL A 53 18.56 7.26 3.59
C VAL A 53 17.16 7.12 3.01
N ILE A 54 17.00 7.20 1.69
CA ILE A 54 15.71 6.94 1.01
C ILE A 54 15.26 5.50 1.28
N GLY A 55 16.17 4.54 1.27
CA GLY A 55 15.88 3.15 1.64
C GLY A 55 15.34 3.02 3.07
N TRP A 56 15.92 3.72 4.03
CA TRP A 56 15.43 3.74 5.41
C TRP A 56 14.06 4.39 5.55
N LEU A 57 13.81 5.50 4.85
CA LEU A 57 12.49 6.14 4.82
C LEU A 57 11.43 5.19 4.23
N SER A 58 11.75 4.53 3.13
CA SER A 58 10.85 3.56 2.49
C SER A 58 10.59 2.36 3.40
N ALA A 59 11.61 1.87 4.11
CA ALA A 59 11.47 0.77 5.07
C ALA A 59 10.60 1.20 6.27
N ALA A 60 10.78 2.41 6.79
CA ALA A 60 9.97 2.92 7.89
C ALA A 60 8.49 3.08 7.47
N PHE A 61 8.24 3.60 6.25
CA PHE A 61 6.89 3.72 5.70
C PHE A 61 6.22 2.35 5.52
N SER A 62 6.94 1.40 4.92
CA SER A 62 6.43 0.02 4.74
C SER A 62 6.22 -0.68 6.08
N GLY A 63 7.13 -0.51 7.04
CA GLY A 63 6.98 -1.03 8.39
C GLY A 63 5.73 -0.50 9.08
N GLY A 64 5.45 0.80 8.92
CA GLY A 64 4.22 1.41 9.44
C GLY A 64 2.95 0.83 8.81
N LEU A 65 2.95 0.60 7.51
CA LEU A 65 1.81 -0.03 6.81
C LEU A 65 1.57 -1.49 7.23
N ILE A 66 2.64 -2.23 7.50
CA ILE A 66 2.56 -3.65 7.88
C ILE A 66 2.15 -3.80 9.34
N LEU A 67 2.82 -3.07 10.25
CA LEU A 67 2.60 -3.21 11.70
C LEU A 67 1.38 -2.41 12.18
N GLY A 68 1.01 -1.34 11.47
CA GLY A 68 -0.07 -0.43 11.85
C GLY A 68 -1.39 -1.12 12.13
N PRO A 69 -1.95 -1.91 11.20
CA PRO A 69 -3.20 -2.64 11.42
C PRO A 69 -3.15 -3.59 12.62
N GLY A 70 -2.05 -4.32 12.79
CA GLY A 70 -1.85 -5.22 13.93
C GLY A 70 -1.83 -4.49 15.26
N ILE A 71 -1.00 -3.46 15.38
CA ILE A 71 -0.90 -2.62 16.60
C ILE A 71 -2.24 -1.92 16.85
N GLY A 72 -2.83 -1.33 15.81
CA GLY A 72 -4.14 -0.68 15.87
C GLY A 72 -5.23 -1.63 16.35
N GLY A 73 -5.25 -2.87 15.86
CA GLY A 73 -6.19 -3.90 16.29
C GLY A 73 -6.05 -4.28 17.76
N VAL A 74 -4.82 -4.46 18.26
CA VAL A 74 -4.55 -4.73 19.68
C VAL A 74 -5.01 -3.55 20.55
N LEU A 75 -4.70 -2.32 20.17
CA LEU A 75 -5.12 -1.11 20.89
C LEU A 75 -6.64 -0.93 20.86
N ALA A 76 -7.29 -1.27 19.75
CA ALA A 76 -8.76 -1.24 19.62
C ALA A 76 -9.44 -2.26 20.54
N GLY A 77 -8.75 -3.34 20.94
CA GLY A 77 -9.21 -4.28 21.95
C GLY A 77 -9.36 -3.65 23.36
N ILE A 78 -8.62 -2.58 23.66
CA ILE A 78 -8.77 -1.80 24.90
C ILE A 78 -9.96 -0.84 24.78
N SER A 79 -9.98 -0.02 23.74
CA SER A 79 -11.08 0.85 23.35
C SER A 79 -10.95 1.20 21.87
N TYR A 80 -12.07 1.33 21.16
CA TYR A 80 -12.07 1.73 19.74
C TYR A 80 -11.43 3.11 19.49
N LYS A 81 -11.29 3.95 20.52
CA LYS A 81 -10.62 5.27 20.45
C LYS A 81 -9.13 5.24 20.77
N THR A 82 -8.64 4.20 21.45
CA THR A 82 -7.23 4.09 21.88
C THR A 82 -6.23 4.20 20.74
N PRO A 83 -6.43 3.56 19.58
CA PRO A 83 -5.50 3.68 18.44
C PRO A 83 -5.29 5.12 17.98
N PHE A 84 -6.37 5.93 17.98
CA PHE A 84 -6.32 7.32 17.53
C PHE A 84 -5.58 8.23 18.52
N TRP A 85 -5.76 7.99 19.83
CA TRP A 85 -4.98 8.68 20.85
C TRP A 85 -3.49 8.38 20.76
N VAL A 86 -3.14 7.11 20.56
CA VAL A 86 -1.74 6.69 20.40
C VAL A 86 -1.15 7.27 19.12
N ALA A 87 -1.87 7.21 18.00
CA ALA A 87 -1.44 7.79 16.73
C ALA A 87 -1.25 9.30 16.82
N GLY A 88 -2.18 10.01 17.49
CA GLY A 88 -2.06 11.44 17.76
C GLY A 88 -0.84 11.78 18.62
N ALA A 89 -0.58 11.01 19.68
CA ALA A 89 0.59 11.19 20.53
C ALA A 89 1.91 10.94 19.76
N LEU A 90 1.98 9.90 18.94
CA LEU A 90 3.14 9.63 18.06
C LEU A 90 3.33 10.75 17.02
N GLY A 91 2.24 11.29 16.47
CA GLY A 91 2.28 12.43 15.56
C GLY A 91 2.82 13.70 16.23
N LEU A 92 2.44 13.95 17.49
CA LEU A 92 2.97 15.05 18.28
C LEU A 92 4.46 14.85 18.58
N LEU A 93 4.84 13.67 19.06
CA LEU A 93 6.23 13.31 19.32
C LEU A 93 7.10 13.50 18.07
N SER A 94 6.63 13.02 16.91
CA SER A 94 7.32 13.20 15.64
C SER A 94 7.48 14.68 15.28
N ALA A 95 6.47 15.50 15.52
CA ALA A 95 6.56 16.93 15.26
C ALA A 95 7.57 17.62 16.18
N ILE A 96 7.61 17.27 17.48
CA ILE A 96 8.58 17.79 18.45
C ILE A 96 10.00 17.39 18.06
N VAL A 97 10.22 16.12 17.76
CA VAL A 97 11.53 15.59 17.32
C VAL A 97 12.00 16.30 16.05
N LEU A 98 11.09 16.51 15.10
CA LEU A 98 11.41 17.22 13.86
C LEU A 98 11.86 18.66 14.11
N VAL A 99 11.14 19.40 14.96
CA VAL A 99 11.49 20.79 15.32
C VAL A 99 12.84 20.88 16.04
N ILE A 100 13.16 19.91 16.88
CA ILE A 100 14.42 19.89 17.64
C ILE A 100 15.61 19.50 16.77
N LEU A 101 15.42 18.51 15.88
CA LEU A 101 16.54 17.90 15.13
C LEU A 101 16.72 18.48 13.73
N LEU A 102 15.72 19.20 13.19
CA LEU A 102 15.86 19.80 11.87
C LEU A 102 16.75 21.03 11.94
N PRO A 103 17.85 21.09 11.16
CA PRO A 103 18.68 22.30 11.10
C PRO A 103 17.86 23.46 10.51
N ALA A 104 18.04 24.66 11.07
CA ALA A 104 17.37 25.85 10.56
C ALA A 104 17.73 26.11 9.09
N ASP A 105 16.77 26.56 8.31
CA ASP A 105 16.76 26.76 6.84
C ASP A 105 17.88 27.65 6.28
N ARG A 106 18.81 28.13 7.12
CA ARG A 106 19.85 29.11 6.79
C ARG A 106 21.06 28.58 6.02
N GLN A 107 21.07 27.29 5.65
CA GLN A 107 22.21 26.67 4.95
C GLN A 107 21.86 26.08 3.57
N ILE A 108 20.74 26.46 2.99
CA ILE A 108 20.45 26.13 1.60
C ILE A 108 21.18 27.14 0.73
N ASP A 109 22.22 26.68 0.07
CA ASP A 109 23.04 27.42 -0.84
C ASP A 109 22.19 28.00 -2.00
N PRO A 110 22.11 29.33 -2.21
CA PRO A 110 21.31 29.94 -3.28
C PRO A 110 21.67 29.44 -4.69
N ASP A 111 22.87 28.97 -4.90
CA ASP A 111 23.30 28.39 -6.17
C ASP A 111 22.69 27.03 -6.47
N ARG A 112 22.09 26.37 -5.47
CA ARG A 112 21.38 25.10 -5.61
C ARG A 112 19.96 25.25 -6.18
N GLU A 113 19.28 26.36 -5.92
CA GLU A 113 17.95 26.62 -6.50
C GLU A 113 18.00 26.72 -8.03
N ALA A 114 19.07 27.29 -8.59
CA ALA A 114 19.26 27.35 -10.04
C ALA A 114 19.46 25.97 -10.68
N ILE A 115 20.14 25.05 -9.99
CA ILE A 115 20.38 23.69 -10.48
C ILE A 115 19.09 22.83 -10.36
N THR A 116 18.28 23.02 -9.32
CA THR A 116 17.02 22.29 -9.13
C THR A 116 15.96 22.74 -10.13
N ALA A 117 15.89 24.03 -10.44
CA ALA A 117 14.99 24.55 -11.45
C ALA A 117 15.35 24.07 -12.88
N THR A 118 16.62 23.81 -13.15
CA THR A 118 17.09 23.34 -14.46
C THR A 118 16.95 21.83 -14.63
N THR A 119 16.85 21.05 -13.53
CA THR A 119 16.75 19.58 -13.60
C THR A 119 15.31 19.08 -13.65
N THR A 120 14.30 19.97 -13.51
CA THR A 120 12.89 19.58 -13.45
C THR A 120 12.22 19.52 -14.82
N THR A 121 12.91 19.81 -15.91
CA THR A 121 12.31 19.77 -17.25
C THR A 121 13.21 19.08 -18.29
N THR A 122 13.62 17.85 -18.04
CA THR A 122 13.75 16.95 -19.18
C THR A 122 12.35 16.45 -19.48
N ASN A 123 11.56 17.28 -20.16
CA ASN A 123 10.40 16.84 -20.94
C ASN A 123 10.91 15.86 -22.00
N HIS A 124 11.18 14.63 -21.62
CA HIS A 124 11.12 13.56 -22.59
C HIS A 124 9.66 13.46 -23.02
N PRO A 125 9.34 13.81 -24.27
CA PRO A 125 7.97 13.68 -24.74
C PRO A 125 7.52 12.25 -24.43
N MET A 126 6.36 12.10 -23.84
CA MET A 126 5.70 10.79 -23.66
C MET A 126 5.58 10.16 -25.04
N THR A 127 6.62 9.46 -25.46
CA THR A 127 6.63 8.80 -26.76
C THR A 127 5.64 7.65 -26.67
N ARG A 128 4.88 7.41 -27.75
CA ARG A 128 3.99 6.24 -27.91
C ARG A 128 4.71 4.92 -27.58
N ALA A 129 6.05 4.91 -27.66
CA ALA A 129 6.92 3.80 -27.29
C ALA A 129 6.89 3.41 -25.80
N PHE A 130 6.46 4.31 -24.89
CA PHE A 130 6.32 3.97 -23.46
C PHE A 130 5.10 3.07 -23.20
N TRP A 131 3.97 3.32 -23.88
CA TRP A 131 2.72 2.60 -23.66
C TRP A 131 2.69 1.27 -24.42
N THR A 132 3.49 0.32 -23.96
CA THR A 132 3.44 -1.06 -24.47
C THR A 132 2.33 -1.84 -23.78
N VAL A 133 1.78 -2.83 -24.48
CA VAL A 133 0.72 -3.70 -23.91
C VAL A 133 1.11 -4.29 -22.55
N PRO A 134 2.33 -4.81 -22.32
CA PRO A 134 2.73 -5.29 -21.00
C PRO A 134 2.69 -4.22 -19.91
N ILE A 135 3.10 -2.99 -20.20
CA ILE A 135 3.08 -1.89 -19.22
C ILE A 135 1.65 -1.51 -18.84
N ILE A 136 0.75 -1.44 -19.83
CA ILE A 136 -0.68 -1.18 -19.58
C ILE A 136 -1.28 -2.30 -18.70
N ILE A 137 -0.98 -3.56 -19.00
CA ILE A 137 -1.44 -4.69 -18.19
C ILE A 137 -0.94 -4.57 -16.75
N LEU A 138 0.35 -4.25 -16.54
CA LEU A 138 0.91 -4.09 -15.20
C LEU A 138 0.26 -2.94 -14.42
N PHE A 139 0.01 -1.80 -15.05
CA PHE A 139 -0.71 -0.69 -14.42
C PHE A 139 -2.16 -1.06 -14.08
N THR A 140 -2.85 -1.77 -14.96
CA THR A 140 -4.19 -2.30 -14.68
C THR A 140 -4.17 -3.24 -13.47
N MET A 141 -3.15 -4.10 -13.37
CA MET A 141 -2.98 -5.01 -12.22
C MET A 141 -2.71 -4.26 -10.92
N ILE A 142 -1.95 -3.14 -10.95
CA ILE A 142 -1.76 -2.28 -9.78
C ILE A 142 -3.09 -1.69 -9.32
N LEU A 143 -3.85 -1.13 -10.26
CA LEU A 143 -5.17 -0.57 -9.96
C LEU A 143 -6.09 -1.62 -9.36
N VAL A 144 -6.21 -2.79 -9.98
CA VAL A 144 -7.07 -3.89 -9.52
C VAL A 144 -6.60 -4.46 -8.19
N SER A 145 -5.30 -4.62 -7.97
CA SER A 145 -4.78 -5.12 -6.69
C SER A 145 -5.04 -4.14 -5.55
N SER A 146 -4.86 -2.84 -5.78
CA SER A 146 -5.15 -1.80 -4.79
C SER A 146 -6.66 -1.68 -4.50
N PHE A 147 -7.47 -1.69 -5.55
CA PHE A 147 -8.93 -1.71 -5.48
C PHE A 147 -9.43 -2.95 -4.72
N GLY A 148 -8.90 -4.14 -5.05
CA GLY A 148 -9.28 -5.39 -4.43
C GLY A 148 -8.90 -5.45 -2.95
N LEU A 149 -7.67 -5.04 -2.61
CA LEU A 149 -7.20 -5.00 -1.22
C LEU A 149 -8.06 -4.05 -0.39
N GLN A 150 -8.24 -2.81 -0.83
CA GLN A 150 -8.99 -1.80 -0.08
C GLN A 150 -10.50 -2.08 -0.06
N GLY A 151 -11.03 -2.66 -1.15
CA GLY A 151 -12.41 -3.14 -1.18
C GLY A 151 -12.67 -4.29 -0.23
N PHE A 152 -11.70 -5.21 -0.07
CA PHE A 152 -11.75 -6.32 0.88
C PHE A 152 -11.58 -5.81 2.32
N GLU A 153 -10.52 -5.05 2.59
CA GLU A 153 -10.14 -4.57 3.92
C GLU A 153 -11.18 -3.60 4.49
N GLY A 154 -11.71 -2.69 3.65
CA GLY A 154 -12.63 -1.64 4.08
C GLY A 154 -13.92 -2.13 4.71
N ILE A 155 -14.41 -3.31 4.32
CA ILE A 155 -15.63 -3.91 4.89
C ILE A 155 -15.36 -5.15 5.74
N TYR A 156 -14.09 -5.59 5.83
CA TYR A 156 -13.74 -6.86 6.50
C TYR A 156 -14.26 -6.94 7.92
N SER A 157 -14.02 -5.93 8.72
CA SER A 157 -14.46 -5.93 10.14
C SER A 157 -15.98 -6.01 10.29
N ILE A 158 -16.72 -5.31 9.43
CA ILE A 158 -18.19 -5.35 9.42
C ILE A 158 -18.67 -6.72 8.99
N TYR A 159 -18.12 -7.24 7.90
CA TYR A 159 -18.51 -8.55 7.35
C TYR A 159 -18.32 -9.70 8.34
N VAL A 160 -17.13 -9.80 8.95
CA VAL A 160 -16.86 -10.90 9.90
C VAL A 160 -17.61 -10.75 11.22
N ASN A 161 -17.96 -9.51 11.62
CA ASN A 161 -18.80 -9.27 12.78
C ASN A 161 -20.25 -9.69 12.51
N GLU A 162 -20.85 -9.22 11.41
CA GLU A 162 -22.25 -9.45 11.07
C GLU A 162 -22.52 -10.91 10.66
N VAL A 163 -21.66 -11.50 9.83
CA VAL A 163 -21.89 -12.84 9.27
C VAL A 163 -21.37 -13.95 10.19
N PHE A 164 -20.23 -13.74 10.83
CA PHE A 164 -19.57 -14.79 11.64
C PHE A 164 -19.51 -14.49 13.13
N HIS A 165 -20.06 -13.34 13.57
CA HIS A 165 -20.07 -12.93 14.98
C HIS A 165 -18.66 -12.91 15.60
N PHE A 166 -17.69 -12.33 14.88
CA PHE A 166 -16.36 -12.13 15.41
C PHE A 166 -16.37 -11.01 16.44
N SER A 167 -15.73 -11.26 17.59
CA SER A 167 -15.46 -10.21 18.55
C SER A 167 -14.36 -9.29 18.06
N LEU A 168 -14.28 -8.09 18.62
CA LEU A 168 -13.21 -7.13 18.32
C LEU A 168 -11.81 -7.73 18.55
N SER A 169 -11.68 -8.58 19.59
CA SER A 169 -10.44 -9.31 19.89
C SER A 169 -10.06 -10.31 18.80
N ASN A 170 -11.04 -11.00 18.21
CA ASN A 170 -10.78 -11.93 17.10
C ASN A 170 -10.32 -11.20 15.86
N ILE A 171 -10.94 -10.06 15.55
CA ILE A 171 -10.52 -9.20 14.42
C ILE A 171 -9.11 -8.68 14.65
N ALA A 172 -8.82 -8.16 15.85
CA ALA A 172 -7.50 -7.70 16.25
C ALA A 172 -6.42 -8.81 16.12
N LEU A 173 -6.75 -10.03 16.54
CA LEU A 173 -5.87 -11.19 16.42
C LEU A 173 -5.54 -11.48 14.95
N VAL A 174 -6.55 -11.51 14.07
CA VAL A 174 -6.34 -11.77 12.64
C VAL A 174 -5.48 -10.69 12.00
N LEU A 175 -5.73 -9.42 12.30
CA LEU A 175 -4.94 -8.30 11.76
C LEU A 175 -3.50 -8.32 12.30
N THR A 176 -3.30 -8.68 13.57
CA THR A 176 -1.95 -8.82 14.14
C THR A 176 -1.19 -9.98 13.49
N LEU A 177 -1.83 -11.14 13.34
CA LEU A 177 -1.23 -12.29 12.65
C LEU A 177 -0.92 -11.95 11.20
N ASN A 178 -1.82 -11.26 10.51
CA ASN A 178 -1.56 -10.78 9.15
C ASN A 178 -0.31 -9.91 9.10
N GLY A 179 -0.19 -8.91 9.97
CA GLY A 179 0.99 -8.03 10.02
C GLY A 179 2.30 -8.80 10.21
N LEU A 180 2.31 -9.79 11.13
CA LEU A 180 3.49 -10.62 11.36
C LEU A 180 3.82 -11.53 10.17
N ILE A 181 2.81 -12.17 9.59
CA ILE A 181 2.97 -13.03 8.40
C ILE A 181 3.45 -12.19 7.20
N SER A 182 2.86 -11.03 6.98
CA SER A 182 3.22 -10.11 5.91
C SER A 182 4.68 -9.67 6.03
N LEU A 183 5.10 -9.26 7.23
CA LEU A 183 6.49 -8.89 7.50
C LEU A 183 7.44 -10.05 7.18
N PHE A 184 7.12 -11.25 7.66
CA PHE A 184 7.94 -12.44 7.41
C PHE A 184 8.01 -12.78 5.91
N LEU A 185 6.87 -12.77 5.22
CA LEU A 185 6.80 -13.05 3.78
C LEU A 185 7.59 -12.04 2.97
N GLN A 186 7.46 -10.74 3.27
CA GLN A 186 8.12 -9.69 2.52
C GLN A 186 9.64 -9.65 2.78
N VAL A 187 10.07 -9.82 4.02
CA VAL A 187 11.50 -9.69 4.38
C VAL A 187 12.27 -10.98 4.12
N ALA A 188 11.69 -12.14 4.46
CA ALA A 188 12.42 -13.41 4.43
C ALA A 188 12.18 -14.23 3.16
N LEU A 189 10.98 -14.17 2.58
CA LEU A 189 10.58 -15.10 1.52
C LEU A 189 10.38 -14.46 0.16
N PHE A 190 10.10 -13.16 0.07
CA PHE A 190 9.81 -12.49 -1.20
C PHE A 190 10.92 -12.67 -2.22
N ASP A 191 12.17 -12.36 -1.84
CA ASP A 191 13.32 -12.51 -2.74
C ASP A 191 13.52 -13.97 -3.18
N THR A 192 13.34 -14.92 -2.25
CA THR A 192 13.44 -16.36 -2.55
C THR A 192 12.38 -16.80 -3.56
N PHE A 193 11.14 -16.34 -3.39
CA PHE A 193 10.04 -16.65 -4.32
C PHE A 193 10.29 -16.04 -5.69
N VAL A 194 10.74 -14.78 -5.74
CA VAL A 194 11.03 -14.08 -7.00
C VAL A 194 12.22 -14.72 -7.72
N GLN A 195 13.29 -15.06 -6.99
CA GLN A 195 14.46 -15.72 -7.59
C GLN A 195 14.16 -17.13 -8.11
N ARG A 196 13.35 -17.90 -7.35
CA ARG A 196 13.09 -19.31 -7.66
C ARG A 196 11.99 -19.50 -8.72
N TRP A 197 10.94 -18.68 -8.67
CA TRP A 197 9.75 -18.83 -9.51
C TRP A 197 9.62 -17.72 -10.57
N GLY A 198 10.28 -16.60 -10.38
CA GLY A 198 10.14 -15.39 -11.20
C GLY A 198 8.88 -14.60 -10.86
N GLU A 199 8.93 -13.29 -11.05
CA GLU A 199 7.84 -12.36 -10.68
C GLU A 199 6.50 -12.74 -11.32
N ARG A 200 6.50 -13.18 -12.57
CA ARG A 200 5.28 -13.55 -13.31
C ARG A 200 4.54 -14.72 -12.70
N ARG A 201 5.26 -15.72 -12.18
CA ARG A 201 4.62 -16.87 -11.52
C ARG A 201 4.10 -16.46 -10.15
N VAL A 202 4.86 -15.66 -9.40
CA VAL A 202 4.43 -15.11 -8.11
C VAL A 202 3.14 -14.33 -8.30
N ILE A 203 3.06 -13.40 -9.27
CA ILE A 203 1.85 -12.63 -9.57
C ILE A 203 0.66 -13.54 -9.87
N ARG A 204 0.84 -14.56 -10.73
CA ARG A 204 -0.24 -15.51 -11.06
C ARG A 204 -0.72 -16.29 -9.86
N VAL A 205 0.20 -16.85 -9.08
CA VAL A 205 -0.15 -17.64 -7.88
C VAL A 205 -0.88 -16.77 -6.87
N CYS A 206 -0.42 -15.54 -6.64
CA CYS A 206 -1.06 -14.63 -5.69
C CYS A 206 -2.46 -14.20 -6.15
N PHE A 207 -2.66 -13.85 -7.44
CA PHE A 207 -4.00 -13.56 -7.96
C PHE A 207 -4.94 -14.76 -7.87
N ALA A 208 -4.45 -15.96 -8.19
CA ALA A 208 -5.25 -17.18 -8.07
C ALA A 208 -5.63 -17.47 -6.61
N ALA A 209 -4.66 -17.41 -5.69
CA ALA A 209 -4.88 -17.63 -4.27
C ALA A 209 -5.87 -16.61 -3.69
N ALA A 210 -5.68 -15.32 -3.99
CA ALA A 210 -6.58 -14.26 -3.55
C ALA A 210 -8.00 -14.48 -4.09
N ALA A 211 -8.15 -14.76 -5.39
CA ALA A 211 -9.47 -14.99 -6.00
C ALA A 211 -10.19 -16.19 -5.41
N LEU A 212 -9.50 -17.33 -5.30
CA LEU A 212 -10.09 -18.56 -4.73
C LEU A 212 -10.48 -18.39 -3.27
N CYS A 213 -9.61 -17.80 -2.46
CA CYS A 213 -9.90 -17.58 -1.04
C CYS A 213 -10.98 -16.51 -0.84
N THR A 214 -11.07 -15.49 -1.71
CA THR A 214 -12.15 -14.48 -1.65
C THR A 214 -13.51 -15.12 -1.99
N ILE A 215 -13.57 -16.06 -2.92
CA ILE A 215 -14.78 -16.84 -3.18
C ILE A 215 -15.06 -17.78 -2.01
N TRP A 216 -14.04 -18.44 -1.48
CA TRP A 216 -14.21 -19.38 -0.36
C TRP A 216 -14.77 -18.71 0.89
N ILE A 217 -14.34 -17.48 1.22
CA ILE A 217 -14.85 -16.76 2.39
C ILE A 217 -16.36 -16.50 2.32
N THR A 218 -16.94 -16.35 1.11
CA THR A 218 -18.38 -16.16 0.93
C THR A 218 -19.20 -17.43 1.15
N GLN A 219 -18.55 -18.59 1.14
CA GLN A 219 -19.17 -19.90 1.34
C GLN A 219 -18.73 -20.57 2.65
N ALA A 220 -17.86 -19.92 3.41
CA ALA A 220 -17.34 -20.47 4.66
C ALA A 220 -18.43 -20.48 5.75
N HIS A 221 -18.47 -21.56 6.54
CA HIS A 221 -19.39 -21.71 7.67
C HIS A 221 -18.65 -21.79 9.02
N SER A 222 -17.33 -21.77 9.00
CA SER A 222 -16.50 -21.89 10.20
C SER A 222 -15.64 -20.64 10.40
N LYS A 223 -15.56 -20.16 11.65
CA LYS A 223 -14.69 -19.03 12.02
C LYS A 223 -13.22 -19.28 11.64
N VAL A 224 -12.73 -20.51 11.85
CA VAL A 224 -11.34 -20.88 11.52
C VAL A 224 -11.11 -20.83 10.02
N ALA A 225 -12.05 -21.31 9.20
CA ALA A 225 -11.95 -21.25 7.74
C ALA A 225 -11.87 -19.79 7.25
N VAL A 226 -12.68 -18.89 7.81
CA VAL A 226 -12.63 -17.45 7.51
C VAL A 226 -11.30 -16.83 7.91
N MET A 227 -10.76 -17.17 9.10
CA MET A 227 -9.45 -16.68 9.54
C MET A 227 -8.34 -17.11 8.58
N VAL A 228 -8.29 -18.39 8.22
CA VAL A 228 -7.28 -18.94 7.29
C VAL A 228 -7.42 -18.30 5.91
N ALA A 229 -8.64 -18.23 5.37
CA ALA A 229 -8.88 -17.60 4.07
C ALA A 229 -8.42 -16.13 4.07
N THR A 230 -8.75 -15.38 5.11
CA THR A 230 -8.35 -13.97 5.28
C THR A 230 -6.84 -13.82 5.30
N LEU A 231 -6.12 -14.62 6.09
CA LEU A 231 -4.66 -14.57 6.16
C LEU A 231 -4.02 -14.87 4.79
N VAL A 232 -4.56 -15.82 4.03
CA VAL A 232 -4.08 -16.12 2.68
C VAL A 232 -4.37 -14.97 1.72
N ILE A 233 -5.56 -14.36 1.79
CA ILE A 233 -5.94 -13.22 0.93
C ILE A 233 -5.00 -12.04 1.18
N PHE A 234 -4.82 -11.61 2.42
CA PHE A 234 -3.91 -10.52 2.74
C PHE A 234 -2.46 -10.83 2.33
N SER A 235 -1.97 -12.03 2.65
CA SER A 235 -0.62 -12.46 2.25
C SER A 235 -0.42 -12.43 0.73
N ALA A 236 -1.44 -12.82 -0.03
CA ALA A 236 -1.40 -12.75 -1.49
C ALA A 236 -1.32 -11.30 -1.98
N PHE A 237 -2.13 -10.39 -1.44
CA PHE A 237 -2.07 -8.97 -1.79
C PHE A 237 -0.74 -8.32 -1.41
N ASP A 238 -0.19 -8.65 -0.24
CA ASP A 238 1.09 -8.13 0.26
C ASP A 238 2.28 -8.52 -0.63
N LEU A 239 2.22 -9.70 -1.26
CA LEU A 239 3.22 -10.16 -2.22
C LEU A 239 2.97 -9.63 -3.64
N LEU A 240 1.71 -9.40 -4.04
CA LEU A 240 1.34 -8.90 -5.36
C LEU A 240 1.96 -7.53 -5.64
N ARG A 241 1.80 -6.60 -4.71
CA ARG A 241 2.22 -5.21 -4.88
C ARG A 241 3.71 -5.07 -5.20
N PRO A 242 4.64 -5.61 -4.39
CA PRO A 242 6.07 -5.55 -4.71
C PRO A 242 6.42 -6.34 -5.97
N ALA A 243 5.77 -7.49 -6.24
CA ALA A 243 6.05 -8.27 -7.43
C ALA A 243 5.68 -7.54 -8.74
N ILE A 244 4.51 -6.87 -8.78
CA ILE A 244 4.09 -6.08 -9.94
C ILE A 244 4.99 -4.85 -10.10
N THR A 245 5.31 -4.15 -9.01
CA THR A 245 6.19 -2.97 -9.04
C THR A 245 7.59 -3.32 -9.51
N THR A 246 8.17 -4.43 -9.03
CA THR A 246 9.48 -4.92 -9.50
C THR A 246 9.47 -5.24 -11.00
N LEU A 247 8.40 -5.89 -11.47
CA LEU A 247 8.28 -6.21 -12.89
C LEU A 247 8.11 -4.95 -13.75
N LEU A 248 7.38 -3.96 -13.25
CA LEU A 248 7.15 -2.68 -13.92
C LEU A 248 8.44 -1.84 -14.00
N THR A 249 9.22 -1.78 -12.92
CA THR A 249 10.52 -1.08 -12.91
C THR A 249 11.53 -1.73 -13.85
N LYS A 250 11.55 -3.06 -13.94
CA LYS A 250 12.37 -3.80 -14.92
C LYS A 250 11.93 -3.56 -16.37
N ALA A 251 10.63 -3.34 -16.60
CA ALA A 251 10.10 -3.12 -17.95
C ALA A 251 10.46 -1.75 -18.55
N SER A 252 10.80 -0.76 -17.73
CA SER A 252 11.12 0.59 -18.21
C SER A 252 12.11 1.30 -17.28
N GLU A 253 13.37 1.00 -17.43
CA GLU A 253 14.46 1.59 -16.64
C GLU A 253 14.63 3.09 -16.87
N ALA A 254 14.32 3.57 -18.08
CA ALA A 254 14.52 4.98 -18.47
C ALA A 254 13.49 5.95 -17.86
N ASN A 255 12.31 5.47 -17.43
CA ASN A 255 11.19 6.34 -17.01
C ASN A 255 10.73 6.06 -15.57
N GLN A 256 11.66 5.80 -14.65
CA GLN A 256 11.35 5.40 -13.26
C GLN A 256 10.46 6.41 -12.51
N GLY A 257 10.68 7.70 -12.72
CA GLY A 257 9.86 8.75 -12.10
C GLY A 257 8.40 8.69 -12.54
N LEU A 258 8.15 8.53 -13.85
CA LEU A 258 6.81 8.40 -14.42
C LEU A 258 6.12 7.11 -13.93
N ILE A 259 6.86 6.00 -13.91
CA ILE A 259 6.36 4.71 -13.42
C ILE A 259 5.91 4.82 -11.96
N ASN A 260 6.76 5.38 -11.10
CA ASN A 260 6.43 5.53 -9.69
C ASN A 260 5.26 6.50 -9.48
N GLY A 261 5.20 7.60 -10.22
CA GLY A 261 4.09 8.53 -10.18
C GLY A 261 2.76 7.89 -10.58
N LEU A 262 2.73 7.17 -11.70
CA LEU A 262 1.55 6.44 -12.17
C LEU A 262 1.15 5.30 -11.21
N ASN A 263 2.14 4.55 -10.68
CA ASN A 263 1.88 3.53 -9.68
C ASN A 263 1.19 4.11 -8.44
N MET A 264 1.71 5.21 -7.90
CA MET A 264 1.10 5.89 -6.74
C MET A 264 -0.30 6.44 -7.07
N SER A 265 -0.48 7.04 -8.25
CA SER A 265 -1.78 7.57 -8.68
C SER A 265 -2.82 6.47 -8.83
N LEU A 266 -2.50 5.36 -9.51
CA LEU A 266 -3.41 4.24 -9.69
C LEU A 266 -3.72 3.52 -8.37
N THR A 267 -2.72 3.38 -7.50
CA THR A 267 -2.91 2.87 -6.14
C THR A 267 -3.90 3.75 -5.37
N SER A 268 -3.76 5.08 -5.44
CA SER A 268 -4.65 6.01 -4.77
C SER A 268 -6.08 5.94 -5.31
N VAL A 269 -6.25 5.82 -6.63
CA VAL A 269 -7.57 5.59 -7.24
C VAL A 269 -8.20 4.30 -6.73
N GLY A 270 -7.44 3.20 -6.70
CA GLY A 270 -7.91 1.92 -6.16
C GLY A 270 -8.32 2.03 -4.68
N ASN A 271 -7.53 2.73 -3.88
CA ASN A 271 -7.80 2.95 -2.46
C ASN A 271 -9.05 3.81 -2.19
N ILE A 272 -9.43 4.69 -3.12
CA ILE A 272 -10.66 5.49 -3.04
C ILE A 272 -11.87 4.68 -3.52
N VAL A 273 -11.76 4.09 -4.70
CA VAL A 273 -12.88 3.43 -5.36
C VAL A 273 -13.26 2.11 -4.67
N GLY A 274 -12.26 1.38 -4.15
CA GLY A 274 -12.45 0.10 -3.48
C GLY A 274 -13.47 0.15 -2.33
N PRO A 275 -13.22 0.93 -1.28
CA PRO A 275 -14.15 1.04 -0.15
C PRO A 275 -15.52 1.61 -0.52
N ILE A 276 -15.58 2.58 -1.44
CA ILE A 276 -16.84 3.17 -1.91
C ILE A 276 -17.71 2.09 -2.57
N MET A 277 -17.15 1.35 -3.52
CA MET A 277 -17.84 0.27 -4.21
C MET A 277 -18.27 -0.83 -3.22
N SER A 278 -17.36 -1.23 -2.34
CA SER A 278 -17.64 -2.29 -1.37
C SER A 278 -18.71 -1.88 -0.37
N GLY A 279 -18.73 -0.61 0.08
CA GLY A 279 -19.78 -0.09 0.94
C GLY A 279 -21.15 -0.09 0.25
N MET A 280 -21.23 0.40 -0.99
CA MET A 280 -22.48 0.39 -1.77
C MET A 280 -23.03 -1.02 -2.00
N LEU A 281 -22.16 -1.98 -2.28
CA LEU A 281 -22.57 -3.38 -2.50
C LEU A 281 -22.93 -4.09 -1.18
N LEU A 282 -22.30 -3.69 -0.08
CA LEU A 282 -22.59 -4.22 1.25
C LEU A 282 -24.04 -3.95 1.68
N ASP A 283 -24.55 -2.75 1.36
CA ASP A 283 -25.94 -2.36 1.63
C ASP A 283 -26.97 -3.25 0.88
N MET A 284 -26.54 -3.83 -0.25
CA MET A 284 -27.39 -4.74 -1.01
C MET A 284 -27.30 -6.19 -0.48
N ASN A 285 -26.08 -6.66 -0.26
CA ASN A 285 -25.80 -8.01 0.26
C ASN A 285 -24.36 -8.11 0.76
N TYR A 286 -24.14 -8.71 1.93
CA TYR A 286 -22.82 -8.86 2.55
C TYR A 286 -21.80 -9.62 1.67
N HIS A 287 -22.24 -10.50 0.76
CA HIS A 287 -21.35 -11.29 -0.11
C HIS A 287 -20.97 -10.60 -1.42
N TYR A 288 -21.78 -9.63 -1.90
CA TYR A 288 -21.56 -8.99 -3.21
C TYR A 288 -20.22 -8.30 -3.34
N PRO A 289 -19.71 -7.53 -2.35
CA PRO A 289 -18.42 -6.90 -2.46
C PRO A 289 -17.30 -7.90 -2.74
N TYR A 290 -17.30 -9.03 -2.03
CA TYR A 290 -16.28 -10.04 -2.19
C TYR A 290 -16.36 -10.76 -3.54
N LEU A 291 -17.56 -11.02 -4.04
CA LEU A 291 -17.76 -11.62 -5.36
C LEU A 291 -17.27 -10.70 -6.48
N VAL A 292 -17.52 -9.37 -6.37
CA VAL A 292 -17.03 -8.39 -7.34
C VAL A 292 -15.51 -8.30 -7.28
N VAL A 293 -14.91 -8.23 -6.09
CA VAL A 293 -13.45 -8.26 -5.91
C VAL A 293 -12.87 -9.55 -6.52
N ALA A 294 -13.46 -10.70 -6.25
CA ALA A 294 -13.01 -11.97 -6.83
C ALA A 294 -13.09 -11.97 -8.36
N GLY A 295 -14.14 -11.38 -8.95
CA GLY A 295 -14.26 -11.22 -10.40
C GLY A 295 -13.10 -10.41 -10.99
N PHE A 296 -12.75 -9.27 -10.40
CA PHE A 296 -11.60 -8.48 -10.83
C PHE A 296 -10.26 -9.21 -10.67
N LEU A 297 -10.10 -9.98 -9.58
CA LEU A 297 -8.90 -10.80 -9.35
C LEU A 297 -8.77 -11.91 -10.40
N ILE A 298 -9.88 -12.57 -10.79
CA ILE A 298 -9.88 -13.58 -11.85
C ILE A 298 -9.49 -12.96 -13.19
N VAL A 299 -10.05 -11.80 -13.53
CA VAL A 299 -9.68 -11.08 -14.76
C VAL A 299 -8.19 -10.76 -14.76
N SER A 300 -7.65 -10.25 -13.64
CA SER A 300 -6.22 -9.95 -13.51
C SER A 300 -5.36 -11.22 -13.57
N TYR A 301 -5.83 -12.33 -13.01
CA TYR A 301 -5.17 -13.63 -13.14
C TYR A 301 -5.06 -14.04 -14.62
N LEU A 302 -6.15 -13.92 -15.38
CA LEU A 302 -6.14 -14.22 -16.83
C LEU A 302 -5.22 -13.27 -17.59
N MET A 303 -5.26 -11.97 -17.29
CA MET A 303 -4.34 -10.98 -17.91
C MET A 303 -2.86 -11.31 -17.60
N ALA A 304 -2.54 -11.93 -16.45
CA ALA A 304 -1.18 -12.31 -16.10
C ALA A 304 -0.57 -13.38 -17.06
N PHE A 305 -1.38 -14.10 -17.81
CA PHE A 305 -0.88 -14.98 -18.88
C PHE A 305 -0.48 -14.22 -20.15
N MET A 306 -1.07 -13.03 -20.36
CA MET A 306 -0.75 -12.18 -21.51
C MET A 306 0.56 -11.40 -21.32
N LEU A 307 1.15 -11.39 -20.11
CA LEU A 307 2.41 -10.73 -19.80
C LEU A 307 3.59 -11.43 -20.54
N ARG A 308 3.83 -11.03 -21.77
CA ARG A 308 5.01 -11.38 -22.56
C ARG A 308 5.97 -10.20 -22.56
N LEU A 309 6.87 -10.13 -21.58
CA LEU A 309 8.01 -9.23 -21.68
C LEU A 309 9.06 -9.89 -22.58
N PRO A 310 9.72 -9.14 -23.50
CA PRO A 310 10.88 -9.68 -24.23
C PRO A 310 11.88 -10.20 -23.21
N ASN A 311 12.42 -11.38 -23.46
CA ASN A 311 13.52 -11.91 -22.67
C ASN A 311 14.65 -10.89 -22.71
N GLN A 312 14.95 -10.25 -21.59
CA GLN A 312 16.24 -9.60 -21.45
C GLN A 312 17.28 -10.70 -21.51
N VAL A 313 18.03 -10.72 -22.61
CA VAL A 313 19.23 -11.54 -22.78
C VAL A 313 20.08 -11.26 -21.55
N HIS A 314 20.33 -12.30 -20.75
CA HIS A 314 21.35 -12.28 -19.72
C HIS A 314 22.67 -11.93 -20.40
N SER A 315 23.02 -10.64 -20.44
CA SER A 315 24.38 -10.24 -20.64
C SER A 315 25.13 -10.58 -19.35
N HIS A 316 25.60 -11.83 -19.27
CA HIS A 316 26.74 -12.15 -18.46
C HIS A 316 27.88 -11.26 -18.96
N GLN A 317 28.10 -10.14 -18.34
CA GLN A 317 29.42 -9.53 -18.35
C GLN A 317 30.22 -10.20 -17.25
N GLN A 318 30.96 -11.22 -17.68
CA GLN A 318 32.28 -11.50 -17.17
C GLN A 318 33.10 -10.21 -17.32
N VAL A 319 33.57 -9.65 -16.22
CA VAL A 319 34.98 -9.27 -15.98
C VAL A 319 35.11 -9.06 -14.48
#